data_2c59e31f189efe0e8a6992225c41147a
#
_entry.id   2c59e31f189efe0e8a6992225c41147a
#
_cell.length_a   1.000
_cell.length_b   1.000
_cell.length_c   1.000
_cell.angle_alpha   90.00
_cell.angle_beta   90.00
_cell.angle_gamma   90.00
#
_symmetry.space_group_name_H-M   'P 1'
#
loop_
_entity.id
_entity.type
_entity.pdbx_description
1 polymer ?
#
loop_
_entity_poly.entity_id
_entity_poly.type
_entity_poly.pdbx_seq_one_letter_code
_entity_poly.pdbx_strand_id
1 'polypeptide(L)'
;SVQLVNQDWKVYLAREMTGDFQISRAGWIGDYEDPNTFLDTLRPNRGNNKTGWNNQEYDDLLAKANSTNDQKLRYAYLNEAEKLLISEMPIIPIYTYVKAYQISSDVKGWHPNLLDTHHPKFIYLER
;
A
#
# COMPACT_ATOMS: atom_id res chain seq x y z
N SER A 1 -26.64 11.74 2.30
CA SER A 1 -26.31 11.25 3.65
C SER A 1 -25.42 10.01 3.53
N VAL A 2 -24.45 9.85 4.41
CA VAL A 2 -23.58 8.67 4.49
C VAL A 2 -23.96 7.89 5.74
N GLN A 3 -24.14 6.59 5.59
CA GLN A 3 -24.33 5.68 6.72
C GLN A 3 -23.04 4.89 6.95
N LEU A 4 -22.46 5.05 8.14
CA LEU A 4 -21.30 4.26 8.54
C LEU A 4 -21.76 2.88 9.05
N VAL A 5 -21.13 1.83 8.53
CA VAL A 5 -21.38 0.44 8.93
C VAL A 5 -20.11 -0.14 9.52
N ASN A 6 -20.14 -0.49 10.79
CA ASN A 6 -19.07 -1.24 11.43
C ASN A 6 -19.38 -2.73 11.37
N GLN A 7 -18.36 -3.55 11.10
CA GLN A 7 -18.52 -4.99 10.87
C GLN A 7 -17.39 -5.77 11.55
N ASP A 8 -17.68 -7.05 11.83
CA ASP A 8 -16.62 -8.00 12.17
C ASP A 8 -15.59 -8.12 11.03
N TRP A 9 -14.33 -8.33 11.39
CA TRP A 9 -13.23 -8.36 10.44
C TRP A 9 -13.42 -9.38 9.30
N LYS A 10 -13.94 -10.58 9.63
CA LYS A 10 -14.17 -11.62 8.61
C LYS A 10 -15.28 -11.24 7.64
N VAL A 11 -16.33 -10.59 8.14
CA VAL A 11 -17.43 -10.10 7.32
C VAL A 11 -16.95 -8.97 6.41
N TYR A 12 -16.18 -8.03 6.95
CA TYR A 12 -15.56 -6.96 6.18
C TYR A 12 -14.71 -7.51 5.02
N LEU A 13 -13.80 -8.45 5.29
CA LEU A 13 -12.95 -9.06 4.26
C LEU A 13 -13.77 -9.79 3.18
N ALA A 14 -14.80 -10.54 3.58
CA ALA A 14 -15.66 -11.24 2.63
C ALA A 14 -16.39 -10.27 1.69
N ARG A 15 -16.94 -9.18 2.23
CA ARG A 15 -17.61 -8.15 1.45
C ARG A 15 -16.66 -7.38 0.54
N GLU A 16 -15.45 -7.09 1.02
CA GLU A 16 -14.42 -6.45 0.21
C GLU A 16 -13.99 -7.33 -0.97
N MET A 17 -13.84 -8.64 -0.75
CA MET A 17 -13.51 -9.60 -1.80
C MET A 17 -14.60 -9.75 -2.87
N THR A 18 -15.85 -9.58 -2.51
CA THR A 18 -17.00 -9.70 -3.42
C THR A 18 -17.43 -8.37 -4.04
N GLY A 19 -16.81 -7.24 -3.62
CA GLY A 19 -17.20 -5.91 -4.07
C GLY A 19 -18.56 -5.44 -3.51
N ASP A 20 -19.04 -6.05 -2.42
CA ASP A 20 -20.32 -5.70 -1.78
C ASP A 20 -20.16 -4.48 -0.84
N PHE A 21 -19.76 -3.35 -1.42
CA PHE A 21 -19.63 -2.07 -0.74
C PHE A 21 -19.78 -0.90 -1.72
N GLN A 22 -20.18 0.26 -1.22
CA GLN A 22 -20.13 1.51 -1.99
C GLN A 22 -18.81 2.25 -1.76
N ILE A 23 -18.39 2.34 -0.51
CA ILE A 23 -17.10 2.89 -0.09
C ILE A 23 -16.58 1.98 1.01
N SER A 24 -15.35 1.48 0.85
CA SER A 24 -14.65 0.67 1.85
C SER A 24 -13.44 1.43 2.38
N ARG A 25 -13.20 1.34 3.69
CA ARG A 25 -11.96 1.84 4.30
C ARG A 25 -10.90 0.75 4.22
N ALA A 26 -9.84 1.01 3.49
CA ALA A 26 -8.74 0.08 3.31
C ALA A 26 -7.40 0.71 3.72
N GLY A 27 -6.35 -0.07 3.75
CA GLY A 27 -4.97 0.37 3.94
C GLY A 27 -4.00 -0.64 3.33
N TRP A 28 -2.84 -0.17 2.93
CA TRP A 28 -1.76 -1.00 2.42
C TRP A 28 -0.45 -0.67 3.13
N ILE A 29 0.26 -1.68 3.55
CA ILE A 29 1.63 -1.57 4.05
C ILE A 29 2.53 -2.05 2.92
N GLY A 30 3.53 -1.25 2.54
CA GLY A 30 4.45 -1.61 1.46
C GLY A 30 5.20 -2.90 1.77
N ASP A 31 5.28 -3.81 0.79
CA ASP A 31 6.02 -5.07 0.90
C ASP A 31 7.53 -4.85 0.69
N TYR A 32 7.90 -3.76 0.01
CA TYR A 32 9.29 -3.38 -0.28
C TYR A 32 9.41 -1.85 -0.45
N GLU A 33 10.64 -1.35 -0.39
CA GLU A 33 10.95 0.08 -0.43
C GLU A 33 10.97 0.63 -1.87
N ASP A 34 9.78 0.71 -2.48
CA ASP A 34 9.60 1.27 -3.81
C ASP A 34 8.14 1.71 -4.02
N PRO A 35 7.85 2.82 -4.74
CA PRO A 35 6.48 3.27 -5.00
C PRO A 35 5.59 2.24 -5.68
N ASN A 36 6.17 1.35 -6.48
CA ASN A 36 5.44 0.32 -7.19
C ASN A 36 4.70 -0.65 -6.25
N THR A 37 5.15 -0.83 -4.99
CA THR A 37 4.45 -1.67 -4.01
C THR A 37 3.02 -1.20 -3.73
N PHE A 38 2.75 0.11 -3.89
CA PHE A 38 1.42 0.71 -3.74
C PHE A 38 0.65 0.72 -5.05
N LEU A 39 1.28 1.14 -6.14
CA LEU A 39 0.64 1.27 -7.44
C LEU A 39 0.23 -0.10 -8.02
N ASP A 40 1.06 -1.13 -7.87
CA ASP A 40 0.76 -2.47 -8.38
C ASP A 40 -0.49 -3.10 -7.74
N THR A 41 -0.90 -2.64 -6.55
CA THR A 41 -2.12 -3.13 -5.87
C THR A 41 -3.41 -2.83 -6.65
N LEU A 42 -3.40 -1.80 -7.48
CA LEU A 42 -4.56 -1.32 -8.23
C LEU A 42 -4.58 -1.76 -9.71
N ARG A 43 -3.61 -2.57 -10.11
CA ARG A 43 -3.62 -3.17 -11.45
C ARG A 43 -4.82 -4.09 -11.64
N PRO A 44 -5.40 -4.13 -12.86
CA PRO A 44 -6.47 -5.05 -13.18
C PRO A 44 -6.03 -6.50 -12.99
N ASN A 45 -6.97 -7.34 -12.58
CA ASN A 45 -6.75 -8.79 -12.37
C ASN A 45 -5.67 -9.14 -11.31
N ARG A 46 -5.25 -8.19 -10.49
CA ARG A 46 -4.44 -8.43 -9.30
C ARG A 46 -5.34 -8.66 -8.09
N GLY A 47 -5.01 -9.64 -7.27
CA GLY A 47 -5.82 -10.04 -6.10
C GLY A 47 -6.06 -8.91 -5.08
N ASN A 48 -5.30 -7.83 -5.15
CA ASN A 48 -5.39 -6.69 -4.23
C ASN A 48 -6.33 -5.58 -4.71
N ASN A 49 -6.60 -5.48 -6.02
CA ASN A 49 -7.55 -4.51 -6.54
C ASN A 49 -8.99 -4.96 -6.25
N LYS A 50 -9.60 -4.34 -5.25
CA LYS A 50 -11.00 -4.58 -4.84
C LYS A 50 -11.96 -3.52 -5.35
N THR A 51 -11.46 -2.49 -6.06
CA THR A 51 -12.26 -1.37 -6.52
C THR A 51 -13.07 -1.67 -7.78
N GLY A 52 -12.69 -2.71 -8.52
CA GLY A 52 -13.22 -2.99 -9.86
C GLY A 52 -12.71 -2.02 -10.93
N TRP A 53 -11.88 -1.04 -10.57
CA TRP A 53 -11.26 -0.12 -11.51
C TRP A 53 -10.31 -0.85 -12.45
N ASN A 54 -10.36 -0.50 -13.72
CA ASN A 54 -9.52 -1.05 -14.79
C ASN A 54 -9.16 0.06 -15.76
N ASN A 55 -7.89 0.34 -15.94
CA ASN A 55 -7.38 1.32 -16.88
C ASN A 55 -6.14 0.77 -17.59
N GLN A 56 -6.22 0.59 -18.90
CA GLN A 56 -5.15 0.00 -19.71
C GLN A 56 -3.91 0.91 -19.76
N GLU A 57 -4.10 2.24 -19.82
CA GLU A 57 -2.98 3.19 -19.83
C GLU A 57 -2.19 3.12 -18.52
N TYR A 58 -2.89 2.98 -17.39
CA TYR A 58 -2.27 2.76 -16.09
C TYR A 58 -1.41 1.49 -16.06
N ASP A 59 -1.96 0.39 -16.57
CA ASP A 59 -1.24 -0.89 -16.62
C ASP A 59 -0.01 -0.82 -17.52
N ASP A 60 -0.13 -0.14 -18.68
CA ASP A 60 0.97 0.09 -19.62
C ASP A 60 2.09 0.94 -19.00
N LEU A 61 1.74 1.98 -18.23
CA LEU A 61 2.72 2.82 -17.52
C LEU A 61 3.50 2.01 -16.49
N LEU A 62 2.84 1.17 -15.72
CA LEU A 62 3.51 0.29 -14.76
C LEU A 62 4.36 -0.78 -15.47
N ALA A 63 3.91 -1.31 -16.60
CA ALA A 63 4.70 -2.24 -17.41
C ALA A 63 5.98 -1.57 -17.95
N LYS A 64 5.88 -0.33 -18.46
CA LYS A 64 7.04 0.46 -18.89
C LYS A 64 8.01 0.74 -17.74
N ALA A 65 7.49 1.11 -16.57
CA ALA A 65 8.30 1.33 -15.38
C ALA A 65 9.08 0.07 -14.97
N ASN A 66 8.47 -1.10 -15.11
CA ASN A 66 9.09 -2.38 -14.73
C ASN A 66 10.05 -2.93 -15.81
N SER A 67 10.01 -2.41 -17.03
CA SER A 67 10.86 -2.87 -18.13
C SER A 67 12.10 -2.01 -18.37
N THR A 68 12.22 -0.84 -17.74
CA THR A 68 13.36 0.06 -17.90
C THR A 68 14.38 -0.07 -16.77
N ASN A 69 15.68 0.00 -17.12
CA ASN A 69 16.78 0.10 -16.16
C ASN A 69 17.17 1.55 -15.84
N ASP A 70 16.63 2.52 -16.57
CA ASP A 70 16.83 3.94 -16.28
C ASP A 70 15.91 4.35 -15.11
N GLN A 71 16.52 4.59 -13.95
CA GLN A 71 15.80 4.95 -12.73
C GLN A 71 14.99 6.25 -12.88
N LYS A 72 15.52 7.25 -13.59
CA LYS A 72 14.83 8.52 -13.80
C LYS A 72 13.58 8.32 -14.66
N LEU A 73 13.71 7.57 -15.74
CA LEU A 73 12.60 7.24 -16.63
C LEU A 73 11.57 6.36 -15.91
N ARG A 74 12.02 5.42 -15.09
CA ARG A 74 11.15 4.57 -14.27
C ARG A 74 10.27 5.40 -13.33
N TYR A 75 10.87 6.31 -12.58
CA TYR A 75 10.10 7.19 -11.70
C TYR A 75 9.17 8.14 -12.45
N ALA A 76 9.52 8.56 -13.66
CA ALA A 76 8.62 9.35 -14.50
C ALA A 76 7.34 8.55 -14.83
N TYR A 77 7.47 7.30 -15.26
CA TYR A 77 6.31 6.43 -15.54
C TYR A 77 5.47 6.16 -14.29
N LEU A 78 6.09 5.89 -13.13
CA LEU A 78 5.36 5.70 -11.88
C LEU A 78 4.58 6.95 -11.47
N ASN A 79 5.17 8.13 -11.64
CA ASN A 79 4.52 9.41 -11.36
C ASN A 79 3.33 9.69 -12.30
N GLU A 80 3.45 9.35 -13.59
CA GLU A 80 2.34 9.46 -14.54
C GLU A 80 1.21 8.49 -14.17
N ALA A 81 1.54 7.26 -13.79
CA ALA A 81 0.55 6.29 -13.32
C ALA A 81 -0.18 6.80 -12.05
N GLU A 82 0.55 7.36 -11.09
CA GLU A 82 -0.04 7.94 -9.88
C GLU A 82 -0.97 9.11 -10.21
N LYS A 83 -0.58 10.02 -11.11
CA LYS A 83 -1.44 11.13 -11.55
C LYS A 83 -2.73 10.64 -12.20
N LEU A 84 -2.65 9.63 -13.05
CA LEU A 84 -3.80 9.02 -13.69
C LEU A 84 -4.73 8.39 -12.64
N LEU A 85 -4.17 7.61 -11.72
CA LEU A 85 -4.90 7.01 -10.60
C LEU A 85 -5.65 8.07 -9.78
N ILE A 86 -4.99 9.13 -9.39
CA ILE A 86 -5.59 10.20 -8.58
C ILE A 86 -6.64 10.98 -9.39
N SER A 87 -6.47 11.14 -10.70
CA SER A 87 -7.45 11.84 -11.55
C SER A 87 -8.76 11.06 -11.70
N GLU A 88 -8.71 9.73 -11.71
CA GLU A 88 -9.88 8.85 -11.83
C GLU A 88 -10.47 8.41 -10.46
N MET A 89 -9.73 8.62 -9.38
CA MET A 89 -10.18 8.42 -7.99
C MET A 89 -10.80 7.05 -7.68
N PRO A 90 -10.24 5.91 -8.11
CA PRO A 90 -10.70 4.61 -7.65
C PRO A 90 -10.44 4.41 -6.16
N ILE A 91 -9.52 5.17 -5.60
CA ILE A 91 -9.24 5.29 -4.16
C ILE A 91 -9.17 6.77 -3.77
N ILE A 92 -9.46 7.03 -2.50
CA ILE A 92 -9.34 8.36 -1.88
C ILE A 92 -8.22 8.27 -0.83
N PRO A 93 -6.99 8.73 -1.14
CA PRO A 93 -5.90 8.75 -0.16
C PRO A 93 -6.24 9.70 0.98
N ILE A 94 -6.16 9.24 2.22
CA ILE A 94 -6.50 10.04 3.40
C ILE A 94 -5.25 10.44 4.18
N TYR A 95 -4.41 9.46 4.54
CA TYR A 95 -3.17 9.71 5.28
C TYR A 95 -2.22 8.52 5.19
N THR A 96 -0.96 8.77 5.51
CA THR A 96 0.04 7.74 5.70
C THR A 96 0.14 7.39 7.18
N TYR A 97 0.09 6.10 7.52
CA TYR A 97 0.27 5.63 8.88
C TYR A 97 1.67 5.95 9.40
N VAL A 98 1.71 6.38 10.65
CA VAL A 98 2.96 6.53 11.42
C VAL A 98 2.95 5.50 12.53
N LYS A 99 4.06 4.82 12.73
CA LYS A 99 4.26 3.91 13.85
C LYS A 99 4.93 4.64 15.00
N ALA A 100 4.32 4.58 16.18
CA ALA A 100 4.90 5.06 17.43
C ALA A 100 5.38 3.86 18.25
N TYR A 101 6.59 3.95 18.79
CA TYR A 101 7.19 2.89 19.60
C TYR A 101 7.53 3.43 20.98
N GLN A 102 7.32 2.59 21.99
CA GLN A 102 7.85 2.81 23.32
C GLN A 102 8.74 1.63 23.67
N ILE A 103 10.03 1.87 23.75
CA ILE A 103 11.05 0.84 23.93
C ILE A 103 11.89 1.21 25.16
N SER A 104 12.15 0.22 26.04
CA SER A 104 13.05 0.43 27.19
C SER A 104 14.46 0.81 26.71
N SER A 105 15.13 1.67 27.46
CA SER A 105 16.53 2.01 27.24
C SER A 105 17.48 0.81 27.29
N ASP A 106 17.08 -0.27 27.95
CA ASP A 106 17.87 -1.51 28.07
C ASP A 106 17.82 -2.35 26.78
N VAL A 107 16.86 -2.09 25.88
CA VAL A 107 16.76 -2.78 24.60
C VAL A 107 17.72 -2.13 23.61
N LYS A 108 18.66 -2.92 23.11
CA LYS A 108 19.65 -2.49 22.11
C LYS A 108 19.45 -3.24 20.80
N GLY A 109 20.02 -2.69 19.71
CA GLY A 109 19.96 -3.31 18.39
C GLY A 109 18.61 -3.18 17.68
N TRP A 110 17.64 -2.50 18.32
CA TRP A 110 16.37 -2.15 17.67
C TRP A 110 16.51 -0.79 16.98
N HIS A 111 16.17 -0.74 15.71
CA HIS A 111 16.19 0.50 14.91
C HIS A 111 14.92 0.61 14.07
N PRO A 112 14.29 1.81 14.01
CA PRO A 112 13.16 2.02 13.12
C PRO A 112 13.59 1.81 11.66
N ASN A 113 12.75 1.16 10.88
CA ASN A 113 12.95 1.00 9.45
C ASN A 113 11.61 1.06 8.70
N LEU A 114 11.66 1.31 7.39
CA LEU A 114 10.49 1.58 6.56
C LEU A 114 9.49 0.42 6.55
N LEU A 115 9.98 -0.82 6.50
CA LEU A 115 9.14 -2.02 6.45
C LEU A 115 8.75 -2.55 7.83
N ASP A 116 9.21 -1.91 8.92
CA ASP A 116 8.97 -2.33 10.30
C ASP A 116 9.36 -3.79 10.57
N THR A 117 10.42 -4.24 9.94
CA THR A 117 10.95 -5.59 10.11
C THR A 117 12.12 -5.58 11.08
N HIS A 118 11.94 -6.21 12.24
CA HIS A 118 12.93 -6.27 13.30
C HIS A 118 13.35 -7.72 13.55
N HIS A 119 14.55 -8.07 13.09
CA HIS A 119 15.06 -9.43 13.28
C HIS A 119 15.52 -9.63 14.74
N PRO A 120 14.92 -10.57 15.49
CA PRO A 120 15.25 -10.79 16.91
C PRO A 120 16.73 -11.07 17.18
N LYS A 121 17.45 -11.63 16.22
CA LYS A 121 18.89 -11.95 16.33
C LYS A 121 19.79 -10.73 16.55
N PHE A 122 19.32 -9.52 16.28
CA PHE A 122 20.05 -8.28 16.48
C PHE A 122 19.62 -7.52 17.73
N ILE A 123 18.55 -7.97 18.40
CA ILE A 123 17.98 -7.29 19.55
C ILE A 123 18.46 -8.00 20.82
N TYR A 124 18.99 -7.23 21.76
CA TYR A 124 19.49 -7.76 23.02
C TYR A 124 19.19 -6.80 24.19
N LEU A 125 19.31 -7.30 25.40
CA LEU A 125 19.17 -6.51 26.62
C LEU A 125 20.57 -6.18 27.20
N GLU A 126 20.79 -4.91 27.47
CA GLU A 126 21.97 -4.40 28.13
C GLU A 126 21.52 -3.68 29.39
N ARG A 127 21.84 -4.28 30.58
CA ARG A 127 21.48 -3.77 31.88
C ARG A 127 22.69 -3.21 32.59
#